data_63b5561e3657694f2991cfb4a3c639fa
#
_entry.id   63b5561e3657694f2991cfb4a3c639fa
#
_cell.length_a   1.000
_cell.length_b   1.000
_cell.length_c   1.000
_cell.angle_alpha   90.00
_cell.angle_beta   90.00
_cell.angle_gamma   90.00
#
_symmetry.space_group_name_H-M   'P 1'
#
loop_
_entity.id
_entity.type
_entity.pdbx_description
1 polymer ?
#
loop_
_entity_poly.entity_id
_entity_poly.type
_entity_poly.pdbx_seq_one_letter_code
_entity_poly.pdbx_strand_id
1 'polypeptide(L)'
;MINGSVLLTLLKTQKRFMDEILSTLEKILEQRKSATADDSYVASLYSQGTDKILDKISEESAEVIKAAQDEGNNKIIHEVADLWFHTLVLLRHKDISVKEIETELMRRFGVSGHTEKATRNKSN
;
A
#
# COMPACT_ATOMS: atom_id res chain seq x y z
N MET A 1 22.04 13.97 27.99
CA MET A 1 22.48 12.94 27.02
C MET A 1 21.65 11.67 27.20
N ILE A 2 21.08 11.17 26.13
CA ILE A 2 20.28 9.92 26.15
C ILE A 2 21.26 8.74 26.30
N ASN A 3 21.02 7.86 27.26
CA ASN A 3 21.87 6.66 27.42
C ASN A 3 21.56 5.62 26.32
N GLY A 4 22.47 4.63 26.17
CA GLY A 4 22.33 3.63 25.12
C GLY A 4 21.05 2.80 25.20
N SER A 5 20.55 2.54 26.42
CA SER A 5 19.33 1.78 26.64
C SER A 5 18.09 2.56 26.15
N VAL A 6 18.00 3.84 26.46
CA VAL A 6 16.91 4.71 26.03
C VAL A 6 16.93 4.85 24.50
N LEU A 7 18.10 5.09 23.91
CA LEU A 7 18.26 5.20 22.48
C LEU A 7 17.77 3.93 21.78
N LEU A 8 18.18 2.76 22.28
CA LEU A 8 17.77 1.48 21.71
C LEU A 8 16.24 1.31 21.75
N THR A 9 15.61 1.70 22.87
CA THR A 9 14.16 1.64 23.01
C THR A 9 13.47 2.54 22.00
N LEU A 10 13.97 3.76 21.80
CA LEU A 10 13.43 4.70 20.83
C LEU A 10 13.57 4.15 19.40
N LEU A 11 14.70 3.56 19.06
CA LEU A 11 14.93 2.96 17.75
C LEU A 11 13.99 1.79 17.50
N LYS A 12 13.77 0.93 18.51
CA LYS A 12 12.83 -0.19 18.40
C LYS A 12 11.40 0.29 18.24
N THR A 13 11.00 1.35 18.93
CA THR A 13 9.67 1.94 18.81
C THR A 13 9.45 2.50 17.41
N GLN A 14 10.44 3.23 16.89
CA GLN A 14 10.38 3.78 15.54
C GLN A 14 10.29 2.68 14.49
N LYS A 15 11.09 1.61 14.64
CA LYS A 15 11.05 0.46 13.74
C LYS A 15 9.68 -0.20 13.73
N ARG A 16 9.08 -0.40 14.91
CA ARG A 16 7.73 -0.98 15.03
C ARG A 16 6.70 -0.12 14.29
N PHE A 17 6.77 1.21 14.46
CA PHE A 17 5.89 2.14 13.76
C PHE A 17 6.04 2.00 12.24
N MET A 18 7.28 1.95 11.76
CA MET A 18 7.56 1.82 10.33
C MET A 18 7.08 0.48 9.77
N ASP A 19 7.25 -0.61 10.55
CA ASP A 19 6.78 -1.94 10.14
C ASP A 19 5.24 -2.02 10.10
N GLU A 20 4.55 -1.15 10.84
CA GLU A 20 3.09 -1.12 10.94
C GLU A 20 2.45 -0.02 10.10
N ILE A 21 3.21 0.69 9.26
CA ILE A 21 2.70 1.86 8.53
C ILE A 21 1.50 1.49 7.63
N LEU A 22 1.55 0.37 6.95
CA LEU A 22 0.46 -0.05 6.08
C LEU A 22 -0.80 -0.39 6.89
N SER A 23 -0.63 -1.05 8.01
CA SER A 23 -1.74 -1.38 8.92
C SER A 23 -2.35 -0.11 9.53
N THR A 24 -1.51 0.85 9.92
CA THR A 24 -1.97 2.14 10.45
C THR A 24 -2.73 2.93 9.39
N LEU A 25 -2.19 2.99 8.18
CA LEU A 25 -2.83 3.67 7.06
C LEU A 25 -4.17 3.01 6.72
N GLU A 26 -4.23 1.69 6.75
CA GLU A 26 -5.48 0.95 6.54
C GLU A 26 -6.58 1.41 7.51
N LYS A 27 -6.24 1.57 8.79
CA LYS A 27 -7.20 2.04 9.80
C LYS A 27 -7.68 3.47 9.52
N ILE A 28 -6.76 4.35 9.12
CA ILE A 28 -7.10 5.72 8.77
C ILE A 28 -8.04 5.74 7.56
N LEU A 29 -7.72 4.96 6.54
CA LEU A 29 -8.54 4.88 5.33
C LEU A 29 -9.94 4.31 5.64
N GLU A 30 -10.04 3.35 6.55
CA GLU A 30 -11.32 2.82 6.99
C GLU A 30 -12.15 3.90 7.69
N GLN A 31 -11.53 4.70 8.56
CA GLN A 31 -12.21 5.81 9.24
C GLN A 31 -12.77 6.85 8.27
N ARG A 32 -12.12 7.04 7.14
CA ARG A 32 -12.56 8.02 6.12
C ARG A 32 -13.87 7.63 5.44
N LYS A 33 -14.33 6.39 5.58
CA LYS A 33 -15.65 5.97 5.08
C LYS A 33 -16.78 6.75 5.76
N SER A 34 -16.54 7.21 7.00
CA SER A 34 -17.52 8.01 7.76
C SER A 34 -17.38 9.51 7.56
N ALA A 35 -16.36 9.97 6.83
CA ALA A 35 -16.16 11.38 6.53
C ALA A 35 -16.99 11.82 5.32
N THR A 36 -17.23 13.13 5.21
CA THR A 36 -17.92 13.67 4.04
C THR A 36 -16.94 13.86 2.89
N ALA A 37 -17.46 13.79 1.65
CA ALA A 37 -16.64 14.00 0.46
C ALA A 37 -16.00 15.39 0.42
N ASP A 38 -16.65 16.40 0.99
CA ASP A 38 -16.13 17.76 1.04
C ASP A 38 -14.94 17.89 2.00
N ASP A 39 -14.90 17.08 3.05
CA ASP A 39 -13.88 17.17 4.10
C ASP A 39 -12.70 16.22 3.89
N SER A 40 -12.83 15.24 2.99
CA SER A 40 -11.82 14.20 2.80
C SER A 40 -11.72 13.79 1.34
N TYR A 41 -10.48 13.84 0.82
CA TYR A 41 -10.18 13.33 -0.52
C TYR A 41 -10.54 11.84 -0.62
N VAL A 42 -10.17 11.04 0.38
CA VAL A 42 -10.44 9.60 0.40
C VAL A 42 -11.95 9.34 0.41
N ALA A 43 -12.70 10.09 1.23
CA ALA A 43 -14.16 9.96 1.24
C ALA A 43 -14.75 10.29 -0.13
N SER A 44 -14.19 11.27 -0.83
CA SER A 44 -14.64 11.60 -2.19
C SER A 44 -14.40 10.46 -3.17
N LEU A 45 -13.27 9.74 -3.01
CA LEU A 45 -12.99 8.57 -3.85
C LEU A 45 -14.00 7.45 -3.59
N TYR A 46 -14.31 7.17 -2.33
CA TYR A 46 -15.33 6.17 -1.98
C TYR A 46 -16.70 6.55 -2.56
N SER A 47 -17.05 7.83 -2.47
CA SER A 47 -18.30 8.35 -2.99
C SER A 47 -18.41 8.21 -4.52
N GLN A 48 -17.32 8.44 -5.23
CA GLN A 48 -17.28 8.32 -6.68
C GLN A 48 -17.22 6.87 -7.16
N GLY A 49 -16.77 5.96 -6.29
CA GLY A 49 -16.83 4.51 -6.50
C GLY A 49 -15.61 3.91 -7.17
N THR A 50 -15.72 2.62 -7.45
CA THR A 50 -14.61 1.77 -7.92
C THR A 50 -13.93 2.33 -9.16
N ASP A 51 -14.70 2.76 -10.16
CA ASP A 51 -14.12 3.22 -11.43
C ASP A 51 -13.18 4.41 -11.22
N LYS A 52 -13.54 5.34 -10.35
CA LYS A 52 -12.68 6.49 -10.04
C LYS A 52 -11.39 6.06 -9.34
N ILE A 53 -11.49 5.12 -8.41
CA ILE A 53 -10.32 4.57 -7.73
C ILE A 53 -9.39 3.87 -8.73
N LEU A 54 -9.95 3.10 -9.66
CA LEU A 54 -9.18 2.43 -10.71
C LEU A 54 -8.51 3.43 -11.65
N ASP A 55 -9.18 4.53 -11.99
CA ASP A 55 -8.58 5.60 -12.78
C ASP A 55 -7.33 6.16 -12.10
N LYS A 56 -7.38 6.37 -10.78
CA LYS A 56 -6.23 6.86 -10.01
C LYS A 56 -5.07 5.85 -10.03
N ILE A 57 -5.37 4.57 -9.87
CA ILE A 57 -4.35 3.52 -9.93
C ILE A 57 -3.69 3.49 -11.31
N SER A 58 -4.47 3.61 -12.36
CA SER A 58 -3.96 3.65 -13.73
C SER A 58 -3.05 4.87 -13.94
N GLU A 59 -3.49 6.06 -13.50
CA GLU A 59 -2.70 7.28 -13.59
C GLU A 59 -1.36 7.13 -12.86
N GLU A 60 -1.38 6.66 -11.61
CA GLU A 60 -0.17 6.53 -10.80
C GLU A 60 0.77 5.46 -11.34
N SER A 61 0.24 4.38 -11.92
CA SER A 61 1.07 3.37 -12.59
C SER A 61 1.84 3.98 -13.76
N ALA A 62 1.18 4.79 -14.57
CA ALA A 62 1.82 5.49 -15.68
C ALA A 62 2.88 6.49 -15.18
N GLU A 63 2.59 7.19 -14.07
CA GLU A 63 3.54 8.15 -13.49
C GLU A 63 4.79 7.44 -12.93
N VAL A 64 4.63 6.24 -12.33
CA VAL A 64 5.78 5.44 -11.89
C VAL A 64 6.68 5.09 -13.07
N ILE A 65 6.09 4.65 -14.17
CA ILE A 65 6.85 4.29 -15.38
C ILE A 65 7.61 5.50 -15.91
N LYS A 66 6.94 6.63 -16.03
CA LYS A 66 7.56 7.88 -16.50
C LYS A 66 8.69 8.34 -15.58
N ALA A 67 8.46 8.29 -14.27
CA ALA A 67 9.47 8.67 -13.29
C ALA A 67 10.72 7.79 -13.40
N ALA A 68 10.53 6.49 -13.56
CA ALA A 68 11.64 5.53 -13.69
C ALA A 68 12.44 5.76 -14.99
N GLN A 69 11.78 6.17 -16.05
CA GLN A 69 12.43 6.43 -17.33
C GLN A 69 13.19 7.77 -17.37
N ASP A 70 12.61 8.85 -16.81
CA ASP A 70 13.06 10.20 -17.14
C ASP A 70 13.31 11.12 -15.93
N GLU A 71 12.84 10.80 -14.72
CA GLU A 71 12.74 11.80 -13.66
C GLU A 71 13.59 11.55 -12.41
N GLY A 72 14.17 10.36 -12.23
CA GLY A 72 15.09 10.06 -11.14
C GLY A 72 14.41 9.56 -9.85
N ASN A 73 15.23 9.20 -8.86
CA ASN A 73 14.82 8.43 -7.69
C ASN A 73 13.77 9.10 -6.80
N ASN A 74 13.91 10.40 -6.56
CA ASN A 74 12.96 11.11 -5.69
C ASN A 74 11.55 11.08 -6.27
N LYS A 75 11.43 11.22 -7.57
CA LYS A 75 10.15 11.18 -8.25
C LYS A 75 9.58 9.75 -8.27
N ILE A 76 10.44 8.75 -8.45
CA ILE A 76 10.03 7.34 -8.37
C ILE A 76 9.42 7.06 -7.00
N ILE A 77 10.09 7.46 -5.93
CA ILE A 77 9.61 7.26 -4.55
C ILE A 77 8.23 7.91 -4.37
N HIS A 78 8.09 9.15 -4.83
CA HIS A 78 6.83 9.88 -4.73
C HIS A 78 5.69 9.15 -5.44
N GLU A 79 5.93 8.75 -6.68
CA GLU A 79 4.88 8.11 -7.48
C GLU A 79 4.55 6.69 -7.01
N VAL A 80 5.53 5.94 -6.51
CA VAL A 80 5.28 4.62 -5.92
C VAL A 80 4.44 4.77 -4.64
N ALA A 81 4.73 5.78 -3.81
CA ALA A 81 3.93 6.05 -2.62
C ALA A 81 2.48 6.38 -2.99
N ASP A 82 2.26 7.18 -4.03
CA ASP A 82 0.92 7.50 -4.53
C ASP A 82 0.20 6.25 -5.03
N LEU A 83 0.91 5.39 -5.76
CA LEU A 83 0.36 4.13 -6.27
C LEU A 83 -0.06 3.21 -5.12
N TRP A 84 0.80 3.06 -4.11
CA TRP A 84 0.48 2.23 -2.94
C TRP A 84 -0.71 2.80 -2.19
N PHE A 85 -0.76 4.11 -2.01
CA PHE A 85 -1.87 4.78 -1.35
C PHE A 85 -3.20 4.47 -2.03
N HIS A 86 -3.30 4.67 -3.33
CA HIS A 86 -4.55 4.42 -4.06
C HIS A 86 -4.90 2.93 -4.13
N THR A 87 -3.89 2.06 -4.13
CA THR A 87 -4.11 0.61 -4.03
C THR A 87 -4.73 0.26 -2.68
N LEU A 88 -4.25 0.89 -1.59
CA LEU A 88 -4.83 0.68 -0.25
C LEU A 88 -6.28 1.20 -0.18
N VAL A 89 -6.57 2.32 -0.84
CA VAL A 89 -7.94 2.84 -0.93
C VAL A 89 -8.84 1.80 -1.61
N LEU A 90 -8.38 1.20 -2.70
CA LEU A 90 -9.12 0.14 -3.39
C LEU A 90 -9.40 -1.04 -2.46
N LEU A 91 -8.39 -1.50 -1.74
CA LEU A 91 -8.54 -2.62 -0.81
C LEU A 91 -9.59 -2.32 0.26
N ARG A 92 -9.55 -1.13 0.85
CA ARG A 92 -10.55 -0.75 1.86
C ARG A 92 -11.94 -0.61 1.25
N HIS A 93 -12.02 -0.10 0.04
CA HIS A 93 -13.29 0.02 -0.67
C HIS A 93 -13.93 -1.36 -0.92
N LYS A 94 -13.10 -2.37 -1.13
CA LYS A 94 -13.52 -3.76 -1.37
C LYS A 94 -13.51 -4.62 -0.09
N ASP A 95 -13.26 -4.03 1.07
CA ASP A 95 -13.18 -4.71 2.36
C ASP A 95 -12.13 -5.84 2.40
N ILE A 96 -11.03 -5.64 1.69
CA ILE A 96 -9.88 -6.55 1.69
C ILE A 96 -8.82 -5.97 2.62
N SER A 97 -8.30 -6.78 3.55
CA SER A 97 -7.30 -6.32 4.51
C SER A 97 -5.88 -6.39 3.93
N VAL A 98 -5.01 -5.51 4.44
CA VAL A 98 -3.57 -5.56 4.14
C VAL A 98 -3.00 -6.92 4.53
N LYS A 99 -3.49 -7.51 5.62
CA LYS A 99 -3.05 -8.82 6.08
C LYS A 99 -3.29 -9.92 5.03
N GLU A 100 -4.39 -9.83 4.29
CA GLU A 100 -4.67 -10.78 3.22
C GLU A 100 -3.62 -10.69 2.11
N ILE A 101 -3.16 -9.47 1.79
CA ILE A 101 -2.09 -9.28 0.82
C ILE A 101 -0.76 -9.83 1.36
N GLU A 102 -0.46 -9.55 2.62
CA GLU A 102 0.74 -10.07 3.28
C GLU A 102 0.74 -11.60 3.29
N THR A 103 -0.39 -12.22 3.59
CA THR A 103 -0.53 -13.67 3.59
C THR A 103 -0.26 -14.25 2.20
N GLU A 104 -0.78 -13.62 1.15
CA GLU A 104 -0.51 -14.07 -0.23
C GLU A 104 0.97 -13.94 -0.59
N LEU A 105 1.61 -12.84 -0.17
CA LEU A 105 3.04 -12.66 -0.41
C LEU A 105 3.86 -13.70 0.35
N MET A 106 3.51 -13.97 1.60
CA MET A 106 4.20 -15.01 2.40
C MET A 106 4.07 -16.38 1.75
N ARG A 107 2.91 -16.70 1.23
CA ARG A 107 2.69 -17.95 0.50
C ARG A 107 3.68 -18.10 -0.66
N ARG A 108 4.00 -17.00 -1.33
CA ARG A 108 4.93 -16.99 -2.47
C ARG A 108 6.39 -17.11 -2.07
N PHE A 109 6.76 -16.74 -0.85
CA PHE A 109 8.15 -16.78 -0.37
C PHE A 109 8.67 -18.20 -0.19
N GLY A 110 7.81 -19.18 0.09
CA GLY A 110 8.19 -20.58 0.25
C GLY A 110 8.33 -21.34 -1.07
N VAL A 111 8.00 -20.70 -2.20
CA VAL A 111 7.98 -21.33 -3.53
C VAL A 111 8.62 -20.38 -4.51
N SER A 112 9.55 -20.87 -5.37
CA SER A 112 10.13 -20.03 -6.41
C SER A 112 9.04 -19.63 -7.41
N GLY A 113 9.22 -18.49 -8.08
CA GLY A 113 8.28 -18.04 -9.11
C GLY A 113 8.03 -19.07 -10.20
N HIS A 114 9.08 -19.82 -10.56
CA HIS A 114 8.99 -20.90 -11.54
C HIS A 114 8.11 -22.06 -11.03
N THR A 115 8.33 -22.48 -9.80
CA THR A 115 7.55 -23.55 -9.17
C THR A 115 6.08 -23.13 -9.00
N GLU A 116 5.83 -21.90 -8.57
CA GLU A 116 4.48 -21.35 -8.44
C GLU A 116 3.73 -21.38 -9.76
N LYS A 117 4.39 -20.95 -10.83
CA LYS A 117 3.81 -20.95 -12.18
C LYS A 117 3.46 -22.36 -12.63
N ALA A 118 4.36 -23.32 -12.39
CA ALA A 118 4.13 -24.73 -12.73
C ALA A 118 2.93 -25.30 -11.96
N THR A 119 2.80 -24.97 -10.69
CA THR A 119 1.68 -25.40 -9.85
C THR A 119 0.36 -24.85 -10.36
N ARG A 120 0.31 -23.56 -10.74
CA ARG A 120 -0.90 -22.95 -11.30
C ARG A 120 -1.31 -23.59 -12.60
N ASN A 121 -0.34 -23.90 -13.46
CA ASN A 121 -0.63 -24.56 -14.74
C ASN A 121 -1.20 -25.96 -14.55
N LYS A 122 -0.80 -26.67 -13.51
CA LYS A 122 -1.32 -28.00 -13.18
C LYS A 122 -2.74 -27.97 -12.62
N SER A 123 -3.14 -26.84 -12.01
CA SER A 123 -4.46 -26.67 -11.40
C SER A 123 -5.55 -26.35 -12.43
N ASN A 124 -5.14 -26.05 -13.64
CA ASN A 124 -6.03 -25.76 -14.75
C ASN A 124 -6.12 -27.00 -15.67
#